data_0ac96984db11c861c636d58063d1b5da
#
_entry.id   0ac96984db11c861c636d58063d1b5da
#
_cell.length_a   1.000
_cell.length_b   1.000
_cell.length_c   1.000
_cell.angle_alpha   90.00
_cell.angle_beta   90.00
_cell.angle_gamma   90.00
#
_symmetry.space_group_name_H-M   'P 1'
#
loop_
_entity.id
_entity.type
_entity.pdbx_description
1 polymer ?
#
loop_
_entity_poly.entity_id
_entity_poly.type
_entity_poly.pdbx_seq_one_letter_code
_entity_poly.pdbx_strand_id
1 'polypeptide(L)'
;MAKFLLLLRSENTEKENRFYIQAIQRFGGEVVFISDTDSYDDVLHALDSVSGVLLPGGYNVGRLDYFLIDYVVSHQLKLLGICQGMQSMALWGSSHQLISIGNSSHHQEEGYVHSVILENSRLQDILGVHSFYVNSYHYQKVLDSYYFRVVGKSSDGVVEAIEDSNHSFQIGVQWHPERMLEY
;
A
#
# COMPACT_ATOMS: atom_id res chain seq x y z
N MET A 1 19.59 -10.00 -7.43
CA MET A 1 18.23 -9.99 -6.84
C MET A 1 17.68 -8.58 -6.91
N ALA A 2 16.36 -8.42 -7.12
CA ALA A 2 15.75 -7.10 -7.05
C ALA A 2 15.70 -6.64 -5.59
N LYS A 3 16.06 -5.37 -5.36
CA LYS A 3 16.01 -4.76 -4.03
C LYS A 3 14.76 -3.91 -3.93
N PHE A 4 14.10 -3.97 -2.77
CA PHE A 4 12.91 -3.17 -2.49
C PHE A 4 13.11 -2.40 -1.19
N LEU A 5 12.81 -1.11 -1.23
CA LEU A 5 12.82 -0.27 -0.05
C LEU A 5 11.53 -0.51 0.73
N LEU A 6 11.66 -0.79 2.02
CA LEU A 6 10.56 -0.92 2.97
C LEU A 6 10.66 0.18 4.02
N LEU A 7 9.63 1.01 4.12
CA LEU A 7 9.49 1.99 5.20
C LEU A 7 9.08 1.27 6.48
N LEU A 8 9.97 1.23 7.48
CA LEU A 8 9.64 0.76 8.81
C LEU A 8 8.98 1.88 9.60
N ARG A 9 7.77 1.63 10.09
CA ARG A 9 7.05 2.57 10.93
C ARG A 9 7.37 2.31 12.40
N SER A 10 7.72 3.35 13.13
CA SER A 10 8.00 3.27 14.57
C SER A 10 6.78 2.83 15.40
N GLU A 11 5.59 3.03 14.89
CA GLU A 11 4.32 2.62 15.50
C GLU A 11 3.97 1.15 15.27
N ASN A 12 4.59 0.48 14.30
CA ASN A 12 4.33 -0.93 14.02
C ASN A 12 5.16 -1.82 14.93
N THR A 13 4.57 -2.94 15.34
CA THR A 13 5.30 -3.98 16.07
C THR A 13 6.30 -4.70 15.16
N GLU A 14 7.30 -5.34 15.76
CA GLU A 14 8.26 -6.19 15.02
C GLU A 14 7.53 -7.31 14.25
N LYS A 15 6.46 -7.88 14.83
CA LYS A 15 5.64 -8.91 14.17
C LYS A 15 4.98 -8.39 12.91
N GLU A 16 4.41 -7.18 12.94
CA GLU A 16 3.78 -6.56 11.77
C GLU A 16 4.79 -6.27 10.68
N ASN A 17 5.93 -5.68 11.01
CA ASN A 17 6.99 -5.43 10.04
C ASN A 17 7.51 -6.73 9.40
N ARG A 18 7.56 -7.83 10.16
CA ARG A 18 8.02 -9.14 9.66
C ARG A 18 7.15 -9.69 8.53
N PHE A 19 5.84 -9.44 8.50
CA PHE A 19 4.98 -9.90 7.40
C PHE A 19 5.42 -9.29 6.06
N TYR A 20 5.73 -8.01 6.01
CA TYR A 20 6.20 -7.35 4.77
C TYR A 20 7.57 -7.88 4.34
N ILE A 21 8.49 -8.05 5.29
CA ILE A 21 9.83 -8.60 5.04
C ILE A 21 9.71 -10.01 4.44
N GLN A 22 8.93 -10.88 5.07
CA GLN A 22 8.72 -12.26 4.61
C GLN A 22 8.05 -12.31 3.23
N ALA A 23 7.09 -11.42 2.97
CA ALA A 23 6.45 -11.33 1.66
C ALA A 23 7.47 -11.00 0.56
N ILE A 24 8.31 -9.99 0.74
CA ILE A 24 9.35 -9.63 -0.23
C ILE A 24 10.35 -10.79 -0.43
N GLN A 25 10.83 -11.37 0.66
CA GLN A 25 11.83 -12.44 0.63
C GLN A 25 11.29 -13.73 0.00
N ARG A 26 10.03 -14.08 0.26
CA ARG A 26 9.38 -15.28 -0.32
C ARG A 26 9.40 -15.27 -1.84
N PHE A 27 9.31 -14.10 -2.44
CA PHE A 27 9.37 -13.93 -3.89
C PHE A 27 10.75 -13.54 -4.42
N GLY A 28 11.81 -13.79 -3.63
CA GLY A 28 13.20 -13.61 -4.05
C GLY A 28 13.68 -12.16 -4.05
N GLY A 29 12.98 -11.26 -3.39
CA GLY A 29 13.41 -9.87 -3.20
C GLY A 29 14.39 -9.72 -2.03
N GLU A 30 15.25 -8.72 -2.11
CA GLU A 30 16.09 -8.23 -1.02
C GLU A 30 15.45 -6.97 -0.44
N VAL A 31 15.46 -6.82 0.90
CA VAL A 31 14.85 -5.68 1.58
C VAL A 31 15.93 -4.67 1.97
N VAL A 32 15.73 -3.42 1.58
CA VAL A 32 16.47 -2.25 2.08
C VAL A 32 15.54 -1.52 3.03
N PHE A 33 16.00 -1.26 4.25
CA PHE A 33 15.19 -0.63 5.29
C PHE A 33 15.47 0.85 5.39
N ILE A 34 14.40 1.62 5.59
CA ILE A 34 14.43 2.98 6.12
C ILE A 34 13.42 3.07 7.27
N SER A 35 13.68 3.97 8.20
CA SER A 35 12.76 4.30 9.30
C SER A 35 12.00 5.59 9.00
N ASP A 36 10.79 5.72 9.52
CA ASP A 36 10.01 6.96 9.45
C ASP A 36 10.68 8.15 10.18
N THR A 37 11.74 7.89 10.94
CA THR A 37 12.57 8.89 11.61
C THR A 37 13.84 9.28 10.84
N ASP A 38 14.17 8.58 9.76
CA ASP A 38 15.37 8.84 8.98
C ASP A 38 15.36 10.22 8.30
N SER A 39 16.53 10.72 7.99
CA SER A 39 16.67 11.96 7.22
C SER A 39 16.32 11.75 5.74
N TYR A 40 15.99 12.83 5.04
CA TYR A 40 15.76 12.76 3.59
C TYR A 40 16.99 12.30 2.82
N ASP A 41 18.22 12.66 3.29
CA ASP A 41 19.48 12.26 2.65
C ASP A 41 19.71 10.75 2.77
N ASP A 42 19.44 10.16 3.94
CA ASP A 42 19.52 8.70 4.14
C ASP A 42 18.51 7.97 3.24
N VAL A 43 17.30 8.50 3.13
CA VAL A 43 16.25 7.94 2.26
C VAL A 43 16.67 8.02 0.78
N LEU A 44 17.22 9.13 0.32
CA LEU A 44 17.71 9.27 -1.06
C LEU A 44 18.83 8.27 -1.36
N HIS A 45 19.77 8.09 -0.45
CA HIS A 45 20.82 7.07 -0.59
C HIS A 45 20.26 5.65 -0.71
N ALA A 46 19.22 5.33 0.07
CA ALA A 46 18.58 4.03 -0.03
C ALA A 46 17.86 3.84 -1.38
N LEU A 47 17.25 4.89 -1.90
CA LEU A 47 16.51 4.87 -3.17
C LEU A 47 17.41 4.62 -4.39
N ASP A 48 18.67 5.05 -4.36
CA ASP A 48 19.62 4.87 -5.47
C ASP A 48 19.85 3.41 -5.87
N SER A 49 19.58 2.46 -4.98
CA SER A 49 19.91 1.05 -5.16
C SER A 49 18.71 0.13 -5.34
N VAL A 50 17.47 0.66 -5.30
CA VAL A 50 16.26 -0.18 -5.26
C VAL A 50 15.49 -0.17 -6.56
N SER A 51 14.76 -1.26 -6.81
CA SER A 51 13.89 -1.44 -7.98
C SER A 51 12.44 -0.99 -7.72
N GLY A 52 12.10 -0.71 -6.47
CA GLY A 52 10.76 -0.29 -6.07
C GLY A 52 10.66 -0.05 -4.56
N VAL A 53 9.54 0.53 -4.16
CA VAL A 53 9.23 0.94 -2.80
C VAL A 53 7.97 0.24 -2.33
N LEU A 54 7.96 -0.20 -1.07
CA LEU A 54 6.79 -0.67 -0.35
C LEU A 54 6.47 0.28 0.80
N LEU A 55 5.28 0.88 0.75
CA LEU A 55 4.70 1.65 1.84
C LEU A 55 3.76 0.72 2.64
N PRO A 56 4.09 0.37 3.89
CA PRO A 56 3.32 -0.57 4.68
C PRO A 56 2.07 0.05 5.29
N GLY A 57 1.25 -0.78 5.91
CA GLY A 57 0.19 -0.34 6.82
C GLY A 57 0.75 0.37 8.05
N GLY A 58 -0.14 1.09 8.74
CA GLY A 58 0.16 1.86 9.94
C GLY A 58 -1.06 2.65 10.39
N TYR A 59 -0.85 3.63 11.27
CA TYR A 59 -1.93 4.43 11.85
C TYR A 59 -1.96 5.87 11.35
N ASN A 60 -0.80 6.40 10.95
CA ASN A 60 -0.67 7.80 10.57
C ASN A 60 0.11 7.98 9.27
N VAL A 61 -0.39 8.87 8.41
CA VAL A 61 0.35 9.32 7.23
C VAL A 61 1.51 10.19 7.67
N GLY A 62 2.73 9.76 7.37
CA GLY A 62 3.95 10.47 7.76
C GLY A 62 4.53 11.35 6.65
N ARG A 63 5.49 12.19 7.04
CA ARG A 63 6.22 13.06 6.09
C ARG A 63 6.96 12.27 5.01
N LEU A 64 7.52 11.12 5.38
CA LEU A 64 8.26 10.28 4.45
C LEU A 64 7.37 9.54 3.45
N ASP A 65 6.10 9.29 3.78
CA ASP A 65 5.14 8.73 2.81
C ASP A 65 5.06 9.62 1.57
N TYR A 66 4.78 10.91 1.76
CA TYR A 66 4.63 11.84 0.64
C TYR A 66 5.95 12.08 -0.10
N PHE A 67 7.07 12.14 0.62
CA PHE A 67 8.39 12.25 0.01
C PHE A 67 8.70 11.06 -0.89
N LEU A 68 8.45 9.84 -0.41
CA LEU A 68 8.65 8.61 -1.18
C LEU A 68 7.73 8.52 -2.39
N ILE A 69 6.45 8.89 -2.23
CA ILE A 69 5.49 8.90 -3.35
C ILE A 69 5.94 9.90 -4.42
N ASP A 70 6.31 11.12 -4.02
CA ASP A 70 6.79 12.16 -4.93
C ASP A 70 8.02 11.70 -5.72
N TYR A 71 9.00 11.13 -5.03
CA TYR A 71 10.20 10.58 -5.65
C TYR A 71 9.87 9.45 -6.63
N VAL A 72 9.06 8.48 -6.19
CA VAL A 72 8.70 7.30 -6.99
C VAL A 72 7.93 7.68 -8.25
N VAL A 73 6.96 8.60 -8.14
CA VAL A 73 6.19 9.09 -9.28
C VAL A 73 7.10 9.84 -10.27
N SER A 74 7.96 10.74 -9.76
CA SER A 74 8.87 11.53 -10.60
C SER A 74 9.92 10.68 -11.32
N HIS A 75 10.37 9.57 -10.71
CA HIS A 75 11.39 8.66 -11.26
C HIS A 75 10.80 7.39 -11.88
N GLN A 76 9.48 7.25 -11.94
CA GLN A 76 8.77 6.10 -12.50
C GLN A 76 9.19 4.75 -11.88
N LEU A 77 9.53 4.75 -10.59
CA LEU A 77 9.83 3.54 -9.85
C LEU A 77 8.55 2.75 -9.55
N LYS A 78 8.73 1.48 -9.22
CA LYS A 78 7.62 0.64 -8.77
C LYS A 78 7.23 1.02 -7.34
N LEU A 79 5.92 1.05 -7.07
CA LEU A 79 5.35 1.35 -5.76
C LEU A 79 4.22 0.38 -5.44
N LEU A 80 4.28 -0.19 -4.24
CA LEU A 80 3.16 -0.89 -3.63
C LEU A 80 2.81 -0.21 -2.30
N GLY A 81 1.61 0.36 -2.22
CA GLY A 81 1.05 0.87 -0.97
C GLY A 81 0.05 -0.12 -0.37
N ILE A 82 0.21 -0.47 0.91
CA ILE A 82 -0.66 -1.40 1.63
C ILE A 82 -1.36 -0.67 2.76
N CYS A 83 -2.68 -0.79 2.84
CA CYS A 83 -3.53 -0.23 3.89
C CYS A 83 -3.28 1.29 4.04
N GLN A 84 -2.61 1.72 5.09
CA GLN A 84 -2.26 3.13 5.27
C GLN A 84 -1.32 3.64 4.16
N GLY A 85 -0.43 2.80 3.61
CA GLY A 85 0.38 3.14 2.45
C GLY A 85 -0.46 3.48 1.21
N MET A 86 -1.54 2.75 0.94
CA MET A 86 -2.51 3.08 -0.10
C MET A 86 -3.24 4.40 0.21
N GLN A 87 -3.61 4.62 1.47
CA GLN A 87 -4.26 5.85 1.90
C GLN A 87 -3.33 7.07 1.70
N SER A 88 -2.03 6.93 2.00
CA SER A 88 -1.02 7.96 1.71
C SER A 88 -0.95 8.28 0.22
N MET A 89 -0.95 7.26 -0.64
CA MET A 89 -0.99 7.44 -2.10
C MET A 89 -2.26 8.17 -2.54
N ALA A 90 -3.42 7.78 -2.04
CA ALA A 90 -4.70 8.39 -2.41
C ALA A 90 -4.79 9.87 -1.99
N LEU A 91 -4.22 10.22 -0.84
CA LEU A 91 -4.21 11.58 -0.32
C LEU A 91 -3.12 12.46 -0.93
N TRP A 92 -2.10 11.87 -1.58
CA TRP A 92 -1.01 12.62 -2.17
C TRP A 92 -1.50 13.61 -3.24
N GLY A 93 -1.07 14.87 -3.11
CA GLY A 93 -1.49 15.95 -3.99
C GLY A 93 -2.91 16.49 -3.75
N SER A 94 -3.63 16.00 -2.74
CA SER A 94 -4.99 16.43 -2.44
C SER A 94 -5.09 17.15 -1.07
N SER A 95 -6.20 17.86 -0.87
CA SER A 95 -6.59 18.42 0.43
C SER A 95 -7.55 17.51 1.20
N HIS A 96 -7.82 16.31 0.70
CA HIS A 96 -8.74 15.37 1.33
C HIS A 96 -8.14 14.79 2.61
N GLN A 97 -8.99 14.25 3.46
CA GLN A 97 -8.62 13.62 4.73
C GLN A 97 -9.21 12.21 4.79
N LEU A 98 -8.61 11.39 5.65
CA LEU A 98 -9.18 10.08 5.97
C LEU A 98 -10.50 10.25 6.71
N ILE A 99 -11.47 9.40 6.37
CA ILE A 99 -12.78 9.38 6.99
C ILE A 99 -12.91 8.12 7.84
N SER A 100 -13.37 8.28 9.08
CA SER A 100 -13.66 7.15 9.94
C SER A 100 -14.85 6.32 9.39
N ILE A 101 -14.73 5.00 9.39
CA ILE A 101 -15.79 4.08 8.98
C ILE A 101 -16.66 3.64 10.18
N GLY A 102 -16.27 4.03 11.39
CA GLY A 102 -16.98 3.62 12.60
C GLY A 102 -16.74 2.15 13.00
N ASN A 103 -17.74 1.51 13.59
CA ASN A 103 -17.70 0.07 13.89
C ASN A 103 -17.84 -0.71 12.59
N SER A 104 -16.72 -1.05 11.99
CA SER A 104 -16.77 -1.47 10.62
C SER A 104 -16.63 -2.96 10.43
N SER A 105 -17.41 -3.44 9.47
CA SER A 105 -17.17 -4.68 8.75
C SER A 105 -15.78 -4.74 8.08
N HIS A 106 -14.97 -3.68 8.18
CA HIS A 106 -13.63 -3.57 7.62
C HIS A 106 -12.50 -3.77 8.63
N HIS A 107 -12.83 -4.12 9.87
CA HIS A 107 -11.80 -4.44 10.87
C HIS A 107 -12.14 -5.74 11.59
N GLN A 108 -11.50 -6.83 11.15
CA GLN A 108 -11.59 -8.14 11.79
C GLN A 108 -10.18 -8.72 11.90
N GLU A 109 -9.92 -9.37 13.04
CA GLU A 109 -8.57 -9.87 13.35
C GLU A 109 -8.15 -11.07 12.49
N GLU A 110 -9.10 -11.84 11.97
CA GLU A 110 -8.81 -13.05 11.20
C GLU A 110 -9.78 -13.26 10.04
N GLY A 111 -9.30 -13.94 9.01
CA GLY A 111 -10.08 -14.44 7.88
C GLY A 111 -10.33 -13.44 6.75
N TYR A 112 -11.17 -13.86 5.83
CA TYR A 112 -11.65 -13.04 4.74
C TYR A 112 -12.92 -12.30 5.17
N VAL A 113 -12.94 -11.00 4.97
CA VAL A 113 -13.93 -10.11 5.56
C VAL A 113 -15.01 -9.70 4.55
N HIS A 114 -14.56 -9.22 3.40
CA HIS A 114 -15.45 -8.75 2.35
C HIS A 114 -14.86 -9.00 0.95
N SER A 115 -15.70 -8.89 -0.06
CA SER A 115 -15.25 -8.95 -1.46
C SER A 115 -14.82 -7.57 -1.96
N VAL A 116 -13.79 -7.58 -2.80
CA VAL A 116 -13.38 -6.45 -3.62
C VAL A 116 -13.77 -6.73 -5.06
N ILE A 117 -14.39 -5.76 -5.71
CA ILE A 117 -14.73 -5.78 -7.14
C ILE A 117 -13.75 -4.86 -7.84
N LEU A 118 -12.99 -5.42 -8.80
CA LEU A 118 -12.03 -4.67 -9.60
C LEU A 118 -12.67 -4.22 -10.92
N GLU A 119 -12.34 -3.00 -11.31
CA GLU A 119 -12.56 -2.52 -12.67
C GLU A 119 -11.40 -2.95 -13.58
N ASN A 120 -11.56 -2.78 -14.90
CA ASN A 120 -10.50 -3.07 -15.86
C ASN A 120 -9.21 -2.31 -15.50
N SER A 121 -8.19 -3.03 -15.10
CA SER A 121 -7.00 -2.49 -14.43
C SER A 121 -5.80 -3.43 -14.55
N ARG A 122 -4.60 -2.90 -14.36
CA ARG A 122 -3.39 -3.73 -14.24
C ARG A 122 -3.47 -4.68 -13.04
N LEU A 123 -4.03 -4.23 -11.93
CA LEU A 123 -4.21 -5.08 -10.76
C LEU A 123 -5.11 -6.28 -11.09
N GLN A 124 -6.20 -6.07 -11.84
CA GLN A 124 -7.06 -7.15 -12.31
C GLN A 124 -6.30 -8.12 -13.22
N ASP A 125 -5.48 -7.62 -14.14
CA ASP A 125 -4.67 -8.46 -15.04
C ASP A 125 -3.66 -9.31 -14.26
N ILE A 126 -3.02 -8.74 -13.23
CA ILE A 126 -2.07 -9.45 -12.36
C ILE A 126 -2.77 -10.57 -11.57
N LEU A 127 -3.94 -10.29 -11.01
CA LEU A 127 -4.68 -11.24 -10.17
C LEU A 127 -5.48 -12.26 -11.00
N GLY A 128 -5.80 -11.94 -12.26
CA GLY A 128 -6.57 -12.80 -13.14
C GLY A 128 -8.04 -12.98 -12.76
N VAL A 129 -8.56 -12.13 -11.87
CA VAL A 129 -9.95 -12.21 -11.35
C VAL A 129 -10.59 -10.83 -11.28
N HIS A 130 -11.92 -10.79 -11.46
CA HIS A 130 -12.70 -9.56 -11.37
C HIS A 130 -13.16 -9.26 -9.93
N SER A 131 -13.36 -10.31 -9.11
CA SER A 131 -13.78 -10.16 -7.72
C SER A 131 -13.19 -11.27 -6.87
N PHE A 132 -12.80 -10.95 -5.66
CA PHE A 132 -12.25 -11.88 -4.69
C PHE A 132 -12.46 -11.37 -3.26
N TYR A 133 -12.32 -12.27 -2.29
CA TYR A 133 -12.41 -11.92 -0.89
C TYR A 133 -11.04 -11.53 -0.32
N VAL A 134 -11.04 -10.55 0.58
CA VAL A 134 -9.84 -10.02 1.24
C VAL A 134 -9.98 -10.01 2.75
N ASN A 135 -8.84 -10.00 3.46
CA ASN A 135 -8.79 -9.60 4.86
C ASN A 135 -9.01 -8.08 4.99
N SER A 136 -9.27 -7.59 6.19
CA SER A 136 -9.51 -6.16 6.38
C SER A 136 -9.21 -5.72 7.81
N TYR A 137 -8.31 -4.72 7.96
CA TYR A 137 -7.79 -4.24 9.25
C TYR A 137 -7.74 -2.72 9.32
N HIS A 138 -8.79 -2.02 8.88
CA HIS A 138 -8.77 -0.57 8.86
C HIS A 138 -10.06 0.04 9.43
N TYR A 139 -9.91 1.20 10.08
CA TYR A 139 -11.01 2.01 10.63
C TYR A 139 -11.25 3.29 9.84
N GLN A 140 -10.44 3.53 8.85
CA GLN A 140 -10.49 4.73 8.02
C GLN A 140 -10.52 4.35 6.55
N LYS A 141 -11.12 5.22 5.75
CA LYS A 141 -11.17 5.10 4.30
C LYS A 141 -10.81 6.42 3.62
N VAL A 142 -10.43 6.33 2.36
CA VAL A 142 -10.41 7.45 1.42
C VAL A 142 -11.73 7.51 0.66
N LEU A 143 -12.16 8.70 0.26
CA LEU A 143 -13.34 8.85 -0.61
C LEU A 143 -12.98 8.65 -2.07
N ASP A 144 -11.80 9.12 -2.44
CA ASP A 144 -11.32 9.17 -3.81
C ASP A 144 -9.79 9.31 -3.79
N SER A 145 -9.18 9.35 -4.96
CA SER A 145 -7.75 9.65 -5.11
C SER A 145 -7.58 10.73 -6.19
N TYR A 146 -6.70 11.69 -5.93
CA TYR A 146 -6.46 12.80 -6.84
C TYR A 146 -5.64 12.37 -8.06
N TYR A 147 -4.57 11.64 -7.84
CA TYR A 147 -3.60 11.26 -8.88
C TYR A 147 -3.83 9.84 -9.40
N PHE A 148 -4.01 8.89 -8.48
CA PHE A 148 -4.18 7.49 -8.83
C PHE A 148 -5.64 7.18 -9.17
N ARG A 149 -5.87 6.36 -10.17
CA ARG A 149 -7.21 5.91 -10.54
C ARG A 149 -7.75 4.89 -9.52
N VAL A 150 -8.95 5.09 -9.03
CA VAL A 150 -9.67 4.07 -8.24
C VAL A 150 -10.03 2.90 -9.15
N VAL A 151 -9.59 1.70 -8.81
CA VAL A 151 -9.78 0.48 -9.60
C VAL A 151 -10.40 -0.67 -8.83
N GLY A 152 -10.63 -0.52 -7.54
CA GLY A 152 -11.30 -1.54 -6.73
C GLY A 152 -12.13 -0.93 -5.62
N LYS A 153 -13.31 -1.52 -5.39
CA LYS A 153 -14.22 -1.14 -4.30
C LYS A 153 -14.84 -2.37 -3.66
N SER A 154 -15.13 -2.26 -2.36
CA SER A 154 -16.00 -3.18 -1.66
C SER A 154 -17.48 -2.94 -2.01
N SER A 155 -18.36 -3.87 -1.63
CA SER A 155 -19.80 -3.80 -1.93
C SER A 155 -20.51 -2.59 -1.31
N ASP A 156 -19.96 -2.03 -0.22
CA ASP A 156 -20.45 -0.82 0.44
C ASP A 156 -19.78 0.47 -0.08
N GLY A 157 -19.01 0.34 -1.17
CA GLY A 157 -18.43 1.47 -1.89
C GLY A 157 -17.14 2.03 -1.31
N VAL A 158 -16.51 1.36 -0.33
CA VAL A 158 -15.20 1.76 0.17
C VAL A 158 -14.15 1.52 -0.91
N VAL A 159 -13.26 2.50 -1.11
CA VAL A 159 -12.12 2.38 -2.03
C VAL A 159 -11.13 1.36 -1.47
N GLU A 160 -10.89 0.30 -2.23
CA GLU A 160 -10.05 -0.82 -1.84
C GLU A 160 -8.78 -0.93 -2.69
N ALA A 161 -8.77 -0.38 -3.90
CA ALA A 161 -7.59 -0.38 -4.75
C ALA A 161 -7.50 0.87 -5.63
N ILE A 162 -6.27 1.32 -5.80
CA ILE A 162 -5.90 2.43 -6.71
C ILE A 162 -4.67 2.03 -7.52
N GLU A 163 -4.52 2.60 -8.72
CA GLU A 163 -3.33 2.40 -9.55
C GLU A 163 -2.98 3.64 -10.37
N ASP A 164 -1.73 3.73 -10.80
CA ASP A 164 -1.32 4.75 -11.78
C ASP A 164 -1.94 4.46 -13.15
N SER A 165 -2.50 5.51 -13.76
CA SER A 165 -3.12 5.43 -15.09
C SER A 165 -2.11 5.34 -16.23
N ASN A 166 -0.84 5.65 -15.99
CA ASN A 166 0.20 5.77 -17.02
C ASN A 166 1.07 4.51 -17.19
N HIS A 167 0.59 3.36 -16.74
CA HIS A 167 1.21 2.04 -16.92
C HIS A 167 2.48 1.74 -16.12
N SER A 168 2.92 2.59 -15.18
CA SER A 168 3.93 2.20 -14.20
C SER A 168 3.33 1.23 -13.16
N PHE A 169 4.14 0.37 -12.54
CA PHE A 169 3.69 -0.44 -11.43
C PHE A 169 3.64 0.43 -10.17
N GLN A 170 2.58 1.19 -10.01
CA GLN A 170 2.29 1.97 -8.83
C GLN A 170 0.85 1.67 -8.41
N ILE A 171 0.73 0.78 -7.44
CA ILE A 171 -0.53 0.17 -7.02
C ILE A 171 -0.68 0.35 -5.52
N GLY A 172 -1.87 0.74 -5.08
CA GLY A 172 -2.26 0.77 -3.67
C GLY A 172 -3.43 -0.17 -3.42
N VAL A 173 -3.36 -0.92 -2.32
CA VAL A 173 -4.44 -1.82 -1.87
C VAL A 173 -4.76 -1.56 -0.41
N GLN A 174 -6.06 -1.58 -0.05
CA GLN A 174 -6.50 -1.29 1.31
C GLN A 174 -6.38 -2.51 2.23
N TRP A 175 -6.51 -3.72 1.68
CA TRP A 175 -6.31 -4.97 2.41
C TRP A 175 -4.83 -5.28 2.63
N HIS A 176 -4.54 -6.36 3.35
CA HIS A 176 -3.20 -6.80 3.73
C HIS A 176 -2.78 -8.08 2.98
N PRO A 177 -2.28 -7.98 1.73
CA PRO A 177 -1.87 -9.17 0.95
C PRO A 177 -0.68 -9.90 1.58
N GLU A 178 0.17 -9.22 2.33
CA GLU A 178 1.30 -9.81 3.05
C GLU A 178 0.87 -10.79 4.16
N ARG A 179 -0.40 -10.74 4.56
CA ARG A 179 -1.00 -11.67 5.54
C ARG A 179 -1.82 -12.78 4.88
N MET A 180 -1.88 -12.82 3.53
CA MET A 180 -2.65 -13.80 2.74
C MET A 180 -1.73 -14.84 2.08
N LEU A 181 -0.47 -14.93 2.45
CA LEU A 181 0.54 -15.77 1.80
C LEU A 181 0.40 -17.29 2.08
N GLU A 182 -0.48 -17.67 2.98
CA GLU A 182 -0.69 -19.07 3.37
C GLU A 182 -1.92 -19.72 2.70
N TYR A 183 -2.58 -18.99 1.78
CA TYR A 183 -3.84 -19.43 1.16
C TYR A 183 -3.71 -19.52 -0.37
#